data_6f2866d49a60413fac71ac74f67b9579
#
_entry.id   6f2866d49a60413fac71ac74f67b9579
#
_cell.length_a   1.000
_cell.length_b   1.000
_cell.length_c   1.000
_cell.angle_alpha   90.00
_cell.angle_beta   90.00
_cell.angle_gamma   90.00
#
_symmetry.space_group_name_H-M   'P 1'
#
loop_
_entity.id
_entity.type
_entity.pdbx_description
1 polymer ?
#
loop_
_entity_poly.entity_id
_entity_poly.type
_entity_poly.pdbx_seq_one_letter_code
_entity_poly.pdbx_strand_id
1 'polypeptide(L)'
;MPNLKKLGLSILGIVAVAAIYYFTSGSQQLTLKMKEQIDAEIATLQTQGFSIEGREVSETKEHFVLSFNDTKKIAKLLNENGAQINAEDAEVLKGLKVGVDIAYLEDVYSSATFDIYPLALPTLVTTASYDKEEKALLSQVEKMLEKKTFLVHISINKLGTGFKGYMKDINEVLTAEKNVTLTLKDLKFNGDLKNNKTSSVTQTLSEIRMQVEDDLEMHLNGLTSHYTLTGKTNYDYTTDYTMDNVSIAAPSEFTLALEKTTVTSKSSTKDGLVSVSMTSASKNFTLDSNGEKLKLKRIAFDMNIDNLDIKAIQGLEQANSKNEKEMNALLQQLISKSVRLEIPTFSVENIIYNDQELNSFAITADMDVDKSLNLTTLEQNPMAAIDAINANLNMTLSSELFGILSQQPQAMMAMMLFQPKDVNGKKVYKVELKDGKLLVNDQPVM
;
A
#
# COMPACT_ATOMS: atom_id res chain seq x y z
N MET A 1 -23.03 3.10 -7.17
CA MET A 1 -21.73 3.67 -7.63
C MET A 1 -20.44 2.96 -7.14
N PRO A 2 -20.43 1.72 -6.66
CA PRO A 2 -19.18 1.08 -6.19
C PRO A 2 -18.14 0.84 -7.30
N ASN A 3 -18.56 0.67 -8.56
CA ASN A 3 -17.66 0.34 -9.67
C ASN A 3 -16.89 1.54 -10.24
N LEU A 4 -17.47 2.72 -10.27
CA LEU A 4 -16.80 3.94 -10.77
C LEU A 4 -15.77 4.50 -9.78
N LYS A 5 -16.01 4.35 -8.46
CA LYS A 5 -15.00 4.72 -7.44
C LYS A 5 -13.74 3.86 -7.54
N LYS A 6 -13.89 2.56 -7.85
CA LYS A 6 -12.77 1.65 -8.11
C LYS A 6 -12.03 1.99 -9.40
N LEU A 7 -12.74 2.50 -10.41
CA LEU A 7 -12.19 2.84 -11.72
C LEU A 7 -11.18 3.98 -11.64
N GLY A 8 -11.51 5.09 -10.96
CA GLY A 8 -10.61 6.25 -10.86
C GLY A 8 -9.29 5.92 -10.15
N LEU A 9 -9.35 5.19 -9.04
CA LEU A 9 -8.16 4.71 -8.31
C LEU A 9 -7.36 3.68 -9.11
N SER A 10 -8.04 2.80 -9.87
CA SER A 10 -7.38 1.79 -10.70
C SER A 10 -6.59 2.42 -11.86
N ILE A 11 -7.15 3.43 -12.54
CA ILE A 11 -6.48 4.10 -13.67
C ILE A 11 -5.20 4.80 -13.21
N LEU A 12 -5.25 5.52 -12.10
CA LEU A 12 -4.07 6.18 -11.52
C LEU A 12 -2.99 5.18 -11.10
N GLY A 13 -3.37 4.09 -10.45
CA GLY A 13 -2.46 3.02 -10.04
C GLY A 13 -1.85 2.27 -11.23
N ILE A 14 -2.64 1.98 -12.26
CA ILE A 14 -2.22 1.22 -13.44
C ILE A 14 -1.24 2.02 -14.30
N VAL A 15 -1.48 3.31 -14.52
CA VAL A 15 -0.56 4.16 -15.29
C VAL A 15 0.78 4.31 -14.55
N ALA A 16 0.75 4.47 -13.24
CA ALA A 16 1.97 4.50 -12.43
C ALA A 16 2.73 3.17 -12.46
N VAL A 17 2.04 2.05 -12.34
CA VAL A 17 2.64 0.70 -12.39
C VAL A 17 3.17 0.37 -13.78
N ALA A 18 2.44 0.67 -14.85
CA ALA A 18 2.89 0.46 -16.22
C ALA A 18 4.13 1.32 -16.55
N ALA A 19 4.15 2.56 -16.07
CA ALA A 19 5.29 3.46 -16.21
C ALA A 19 6.52 2.91 -15.47
N ILE A 20 6.38 2.57 -14.20
CA ILE A 20 7.48 2.03 -13.37
C ILE A 20 7.99 0.73 -14.00
N TYR A 21 7.11 -0.17 -14.43
CA TYR A 21 7.48 -1.45 -15.02
C TYR A 21 8.31 -1.30 -16.30
N TYR A 22 7.88 -0.47 -17.24
CA TYR A 22 8.58 -0.27 -18.52
C TYR A 22 10.04 0.22 -18.31
N PHE A 23 10.27 0.98 -17.23
CA PHE A 23 11.60 1.55 -16.93
C PHE A 23 12.49 0.66 -16.06
N THR A 24 11.94 -0.31 -15.33
CA THR A 24 12.75 -1.22 -14.50
C THR A 24 13.35 -2.38 -15.29
N SER A 25 12.80 -2.67 -16.49
CA SER A 25 13.20 -3.85 -17.28
C SER A 25 14.34 -3.60 -18.30
N GLY A 26 14.60 -2.37 -18.70
CA GLY A 26 15.46 -2.15 -19.85
C GLY A 26 16.24 -0.85 -19.93
N SER A 27 17.41 -0.75 -19.35
CA SER A 27 18.37 0.30 -19.74
C SER A 27 19.82 -0.15 -19.63
N GLN A 28 20.41 -0.61 -20.72
CA GLN A 28 21.85 -0.59 -20.90
C GLN A 28 22.25 0.03 -22.23
N GLN A 29 23.01 1.13 -22.13
CA GLN A 29 23.86 1.76 -23.14
C GLN A 29 23.23 2.48 -24.35
N LEU A 30 23.16 3.84 -24.22
CA LEU A 30 23.39 4.90 -25.22
C LEU A 30 22.83 4.77 -26.65
N THR A 31 21.97 5.66 -26.99
CA THR A 31 21.22 6.12 -28.19
C THR A 31 21.00 5.14 -29.35
N LEU A 32 22.00 4.60 -30.02
CA LEU A 32 21.83 3.53 -31.03
C LEU A 32 21.44 2.21 -30.38
N LYS A 33 22.04 1.86 -29.25
CA LYS A 33 21.68 0.69 -28.46
C LYS A 33 20.31 0.80 -27.79
N MET A 34 19.78 1.99 -27.58
CA MET A 34 18.46 2.19 -26.98
C MET A 34 17.33 1.74 -27.89
N LYS A 35 17.43 1.97 -29.20
CA LYS A 35 16.45 1.43 -30.16
C LYS A 35 16.47 -0.09 -30.22
N GLU A 36 17.66 -0.70 -30.28
CA GLU A 36 17.81 -2.15 -30.25
C GLU A 36 17.27 -2.76 -28.95
N GLN A 37 17.42 -2.04 -27.85
CA GLN A 37 16.89 -2.44 -26.55
C GLN A 37 15.36 -2.33 -26.47
N ILE A 38 14.80 -1.25 -27.01
CA ILE A 38 13.34 -1.12 -27.11
C ILE A 38 12.75 -2.25 -27.96
N ASP A 39 13.40 -2.63 -29.06
CA ASP A 39 13.00 -3.79 -29.85
C ASP A 39 13.02 -5.10 -29.06
N ALA A 40 14.08 -5.33 -28.29
CA ALA A 40 14.21 -6.49 -27.41
C ALA A 40 13.15 -6.48 -26.27
N GLU A 41 12.91 -5.31 -25.66
CA GLU A 41 11.88 -5.15 -24.62
C GLU A 41 10.47 -5.37 -25.18
N ILE A 42 10.15 -4.81 -26.34
CA ILE A 42 8.88 -5.04 -27.03
C ILE A 42 8.68 -6.55 -27.26
N ALA A 43 9.69 -7.25 -27.77
CA ALA A 43 9.63 -8.68 -27.95
C ALA A 43 9.39 -9.43 -26.63
N THR A 44 10.03 -8.98 -25.55
CA THR A 44 9.84 -9.52 -24.21
C THR A 44 8.42 -9.29 -23.69
N LEU A 45 7.89 -8.07 -23.80
CA LEU A 45 6.51 -7.73 -23.41
C LEU A 45 5.48 -8.59 -24.15
N GLN A 46 5.70 -8.85 -25.43
CA GLN A 46 4.80 -9.73 -26.20
C GLN A 46 4.77 -11.16 -25.64
N THR A 47 5.89 -11.69 -25.18
CA THR A 47 5.91 -13.02 -24.53
C THR A 47 5.23 -13.01 -23.16
N GLN A 48 5.15 -11.85 -22.52
CA GLN A 48 4.60 -11.63 -21.18
C GLN A 48 3.11 -11.24 -21.17
N GLY A 49 2.44 -11.35 -22.31
CA GLY A 49 0.98 -11.21 -22.39
C GLY A 49 0.48 -9.89 -22.93
N PHE A 50 1.38 -9.01 -23.38
CA PHE A 50 1.01 -7.76 -24.06
C PHE A 50 0.96 -7.98 -25.59
N SER A 51 0.17 -7.17 -26.30
CA SER A 51 0.32 -6.97 -27.74
C SER A 51 0.70 -5.54 -28.05
N ILE A 52 1.48 -5.38 -29.10
CA ILE A 52 1.91 -4.07 -29.61
C ILE A 52 1.12 -3.77 -30.87
N GLU A 53 0.48 -2.61 -30.91
CA GLU A 53 -0.34 -2.14 -32.01
C GLU A 53 0.18 -0.78 -32.51
N GLY A 54 0.00 -0.48 -33.79
CA GLY A 54 0.25 0.84 -34.37
C GLY A 54 1.66 1.37 -34.18
N ARG A 55 2.68 0.49 -34.21
CA ARG A 55 4.06 0.92 -34.01
C ARG A 55 4.58 1.72 -35.20
N GLU A 56 5.00 2.94 -34.93
CA GLU A 56 5.62 3.87 -35.88
C GLU A 56 7.01 4.27 -35.36
N VAL A 57 8.06 4.08 -36.16
CA VAL A 57 9.45 4.36 -35.81
C VAL A 57 10.06 5.37 -36.78
N SER A 58 10.64 6.43 -36.25
CA SER A 58 11.44 7.41 -36.99
C SER A 58 12.86 7.52 -36.41
N GLU A 59 13.70 8.41 -36.95
CA GLU A 59 15.05 8.60 -36.41
C GLU A 59 15.04 9.12 -34.97
N THR A 60 14.12 10.03 -34.63
CA THR A 60 14.07 10.73 -33.34
C THR A 60 12.88 10.39 -32.48
N LYS A 61 11.90 9.64 -33.02
CA LYS A 61 10.64 9.35 -32.30
C LYS A 61 10.17 7.93 -32.59
N GLU A 62 9.45 7.38 -31.63
CA GLU A 62 8.73 6.14 -31.75
C GLU A 62 7.38 6.24 -31.07
N HIS A 63 6.35 5.63 -31.64
CA HIS A 63 5.03 5.49 -31.05
C HIS A 63 4.56 4.06 -31.15
N PHE A 64 3.88 3.57 -30.12
CA PHE A 64 3.13 2.30 -30.15
C PHE A 64 2.05 2.27 -29.07
N VAL A 65 1.11 1.35 -29.25
CA VAL A 65 0.05 1.07 -28.28
C VAL A 65 0.29 -0.29 -27.65
N LEU A 66 0.34 -0.34 -26.34
CA LEU A 66 0.45 -1.53 -25.52
C LEU A 66 -0.95 -1.98 -25.10
N SER A 67 -1.38 -3.17 -25.50
CA SER A 67 -2.68 -3.76 -25.16
C SER A 67 -2.50 -4.92 -24.19
N PHE A 68 -3.32 -4.95 -23.14
CA PHE A 68 -3.27 -5.95 -22.06
C PHE A 68 -4.17 -7.14 -22.41
N ASN A 69 -3.59 -8.24 -22.91
CA ASN A 69 -4.34 -9.38 -23.44
C ASN A 69 -4.31 -10.61 -22.55
N ASP A 70 -3.13 -11.10 -22.14
CA ASP A 70 -2.99 -12.24 -21.24
C ASP A 70 -2.71 -11.76 -19.82
N THR A 71 -3.80 -11.50 -19.10
CA THR A 71 -3.76 -10.89 -17.78
C THR A 71 -3.07 -11.76 -16.73
N LYS A 72 -3.05 -13.09 -16.90
CA LYS A 72 -2.32 -14.00 -16.01
C LYS A 72 -0.82 -13.84 -16.13
N LYS A 73 -0.31 -13.76 -17.38
CA LYS A 73 1.12 -13.49 -17.59
C LYS A 73 1.51 -12.09 -17.12
N ILE A 74 0.63 -11.11 -17.38
CA ILE A 74 0.84 -9.72 -16.92
C ILE A 74 0.86 -9.66 -15.40
N ALA A 75 -0.05 -10.32 -14.68
CA ALA A 75 -0.03 -10.39 -13.22
C ALA A 75 1.28 -10.97 -12.69
N LYS A 76 1.71 -12.11 -13.28
CA LYS A 76 3.00 -12.72 -12.91
C LYS A 76 4.15 -11.74 -13.06
N LEU A 77 4.20 -11.04 -14.19
CA LEU A 77 5.22 -10.06 -14.49
C LEU A 77 5.23 -8.88 -13.49
N LEU A 78 4.04 -8.32 -13.21
CA LEU A 78 3.88 -7.24 -12.25
C LEU A 78 4.34 -7.67 -10.85
N ASN A 79 4.01 -8.90 -10.43
CA ASN A 79 4.42 -9.46 -9.14
C ASN A 79 5.93 -9.71 -9.06
N GLU A 80 6.56 -10.21 -10.13
CA GLU A 80 8.01 -10.35 -10.22
C GLU A 80 8.75 -9.01 -10.06
N ASN A 81 8.06 -7.91 -10.33
CA ASN A 81 8.56 -6.53 -10.16
C ASN A 81 8.01 -5.80 -8.92
N GLY A 82 7.43 -6.53 -7.97
CA GLY A 82 7.03 -6.00 -6.67
C GLY A 82 5.59 -5.46 -6.60
N ALA A 83 4.79 -5.60 -7.66
CA ALA A 83 3.35 -5.35 -7.57
C ALA A 83 2.66 -6.55 -6.90
N GLN A 84 1.74 -6.29 -5.98
CA GLN A 84 0.95 -7.35 -5.33
C GLN A 84 -0.43 -7.44 -6.00
N ILE A 85 -0.49 -8.05 -7.20
CA ILE A 85 -1.72 -8.20 -7.98
C ILE A 85 -2.07 -9.68 -8.06
N ASN A 86 -3.21 -10.07 -7.53
CA ASN A 86 -3.73 -11.42 -7.71
C ASN A 86 -4.31 -11.62 -9.11
N ALA A 87 -4.53 -12.88 -9.51
CA ALA A 87 -4.99 -13.21 -10.85
C ALA A 87 -6.41 -12.68 -11.17
N GLU A 88 -7.26 -12.49 -10.17
CA GLU A 88 -8.63 -11.94 -10.34
C GLU A 88 -8.58 -10.44 -10.57
N ASP A 89 -7.77 -9.71 -9.81
CA ASP A 89 -7.56 -8.28 -10.00
C ASP A 89 -6.90 -7.98 -11.35
N ALA A 90 -6.04 -8.88 -11.83
CA ALA A 90 -5.43 -8.75 -13.14
C ALA A 90 -6.45 -8.87 -14.28
N GLU A 91 -7.52 -9.68 -14.15
CA GLU A 91 -8.58 -9.76 -15.16
C GLU A 91 -9.29 -8.40 -15.37
N VAL A 92 -9.30 -7.54 -14.36
CA VAL A 92 -9.82 -6.16 -14.49
C VAL A 92 -9.01 -5.35 -15.52
N LEU A 93 -7.74 -5.70 -15.78
CA LEU A 93 -6.86 -5.00 -16.72
C LEU A 93 -7.09 -5.42 -18.19
N LYS A 94 -7.84 -6.48 -18.44
CA LYS A 94 -8.04 -7.02 -19.78
C LYS A 94 -8.65 -5.99 -20.72
N GLY A 95 -8.00 -5.79 -21.87
CA GLY A 95 -8.44 -4.82 -22.87
C GLY A 95 -8.03 -3.37 -22.59
N LEU A 96 -7.33 -3.10 -21.48
CA LEU A 96 -6.68 -1.80 -21.26
C LEU A 96 -5.70 -1.54 -22.41
N LYS A 97 -5.72 -0.32 -22.96
CA LYS A 97 -4.75 0.14 -23.97
C LYS A 97 -3.99 1.35 -23.44
N VAL A 98 -2.67 1.31 -23.61
CA VAL A 98 -1.75 2.36 -23.16
C VAL A 98 -0.91 2.81 -24.34
N GLY A 99 -0.96 4.10 -24.65
CA GLY A 99 -0.10 4.74 -25.65
C GLY A 99 1.28 5.03 -25.04
N VAL A 100 2.32 4.79 -25.81
CA VAL A 100 3.70 5.10 -25.48
C VAL A 100 4.31 5.92 -26.61
N ASP A 101 4.68 7.17 -26.28
CA ASP A 101 5.43 8.04 -27.19
C ASP A 101 6.87 8.16 -26.67
N ILE A 102 7.85 7.85 -27.50
CA ILE A 102 9.27 7.96 -27.17
C ILE A 102 9.89 9.05 -28.02
N ALA A 103 10.69 9.93 -27.40
CA ALA A 103 11.55 10.86 -28.10
C ALA A 103 13.00 10.58 -27.72
N TYR A 104 13.82 10.30 -28.72
CA TYR A 104 15.27 10.14 -28.59
C TYR A 104 15.94 11.50 -28.62
N LEU A 105 16.73 11.80 -27.59
CA LEU A 105 17.29 13.14 -27.39
C LEU A 105 18.79 13.14 -27.65
N GLU A 106 19.26 14.19 -28.32
CA GLU A 106 20.70 14.47 -28.52
C GLU A 106 21.23 15.47 -27.47
N ASP A 107 20.49 15.73 -26.39
CA ASP A 107 20.93 16.67 -25.37
C ASP A 107 22.03 16.11 -24.47
N VAL A 108 22.62 16.97 -23.61
CA VAL A 108 23.74 16.61 -22.75
C VAL A 108 23.32 15.76 -21.55
N TYR A 109 22.05 15.86 -21.14
CA TYR A 109 21.56 15.31 -19.86
C TYR A 109 20.69 14.06 -20.02
N SER A 110 19.87 14.01 -21.06
CA SER A 110 18.88 12.94 -21.25
C SER A 110 19.13 12.20 -22.57
N SER A 111 18.90 10.89 -22.55
CA SER A 111 18.99 10.04 -23.73
C SER A 111 17.66 9.87 -24.43
N ALA A 112 16.58 9.80 -23.66
CA ALA A 112 15.22 9.70 -24.18
C ALA A 112 14.18 10.22 -23.18
N THR A 113 13.03 10.59 -23.71
CA THR A 113 11.80 10.81 -22.93
C THR A 113 10.71 9.85 -23.38
N PHE A 114 9.81 9.57 -22.47
CA PHE A 114 8.66 8.69 -22.65
C PHE A 114 7.42 9.39 -22.13
N ASP A 115 6.41 9.47 -22.96
CA ASP A 115 5.07 9.88 -22.57
C ASP A 115 4.16 8.65 -22.59
N ILE A 116 3.61 8.30 -21.44
CA ILE A 116 2.80 7.09 -21.23
C ILE A 116 1.42 7.54 -20.78
N TYR A 117 0.39 7.07 -21.47
CA TYR A 117 -0.98 7.49 -21.19
C TYR A 117 -2.00 6.41 -21.58
N PRO A 118 -3.08 6.22 -20.79
CA PRO A 118 -4.15 5.30 -21.16
C PRO A 118 -4.91 5.83 -22.38
N LEU A 119 -5.27 4.91 -23.30
CA LEU A 119 -6.03 5.17 -24.51
C LEU A 119 -7.43 4.56 -24.49
N ALA A 120 -7.59 3.41 -23.82
CA ALA A 120 -8.88 2.74 -23.71
C ALA A 120 -9.00 2.11 -22.34
N LEU A 121 -10.21 2.10 -21.81
CA LEU A 121 -10.55 1.44 -20.56
C LEU A 121 -10.57 -0.08 -20.71
N PRO A 122 -10.39 -0.84 -19.61
CA PRO A 122 -10.55 -2.29 -19.60
C PRO A 122 -11.91 -2.74 -20.12
N THR A 123 -11.96 -3.90 -20.76
CA THR A 123 -13.19 -4.47 -21.35
C THR A 123 -14.30 -4.65 -20.31
N LEU A 124 -13.97 -5.09 -19.10
CA LEU A 124 -14.95 -5.24 -18.01
C LEU A 124 -15.66 -3.93 -17.67
N VAL A 125 -14.98 -2.80 -17.83
CA VAL A 125 -15.55 -1.48 -17.61
C VAL A 125 -16.45 -1.06 -18.78
N THR A 126 -15.98 -1.25 -20.02
CA THR A 126 -16.71 -0.80 -21.21
C THR A 126 -17.91 -1.68 -21.57
N THR A 127 -17.94 -2.95 -21.14
CA THR A 127 -19.01 -3.93 -21.42
C THR A 127 -20.00 -4.11 -20.27
N ALA A 128 -19.77 -3.51 -19.11
CA ALA A 128 -20.70 -3.57 -17.99
C ALA A 128 -22.06 -2.94 -18.35
N SER A 129 -23.12 -3.46 -17.75
CA SER A 129 -24.45 -2.88 -17.90
C SER A 129 -24.54 -1.61 -17.02
N TYR A 130 -24.54 -0.47 -17.66
CA TYR A 130 -24.62 0.84 -17.02
C TYR A 130 -26.00 1.48 -17.25
N ASP A 131 -26.47 2.20 -16.25
CA ASP A 131 -27.58 3.12 -16.40
C ASP A 131 -27.19 4.36 -17.24
N LYS A 132 -28.14 5.28 -17.41
CA LYS A 132 -27.90 6.48 -18.25
C LYS A 132 -26.82 7.39 -17.66
N GLU A 133 -26.75 7.51 -16.35
CA GLU A 133 -25.81 8.39 -15.64
C GLU A 133 -24.41 7.80 -15.64
N GLU A 134 -24.28 6.53 -15.34
CA GLU A 134 -23.01 5.82 -15.42
C GLU A 134 -22.41 5.85 -16.82
N LYS A 135 -23.24 5.75 -17.87
CA LYS A 135 -22.81 5.92 -19.27
C LYS A 135 -22.32 7.34 -19.55
N ALA A 136 -22.98 8.36 -19.00
CA ALA A 136 -22.54 9.73 -19.16
C ALA A 136 -21.19 9.98 -18.47
N LEU A 137 -20.97 9.41 -17.28
CA LEU A 137 -19.68 9.46 -16.58
C LEU A 137 -18.58 8.72 -17.37
N LEU A 138 -18.89 7.54 -17.89
CA LEU A 138 -17.95 6.77 -18.72
C LEU A 138 -17.50 7.60 -19.94
N SER A 139 -18.45 8.23 -20.65
CA SER A 139 -18.14 9.10 -21.79
C SER A 139 -17.26 10.30 -21.41
N GLN A 140 -17.40 10.85 -20.19
CA GLN A 140 -16.52 11.92 -19.72
C GLN A 140 -15.10 11.39 -19.43
N VAL A 141 -14.99 10.20 -18.83
CA VAL A 141 -13.69 9.54 -18.63
C VAL A 141 -13.02 9.23 -19.97
N GLU A 142 -13.74 8.75 -20.97
CA GLU A 142 -13.20 8.52 -22.33
C GLU A 142 -12.63 9.82 -22.93
N LYS A 143 -13.33 10.96 -22.77
CA LYS A 143 -12.81 12.26 -23.19
C LYS A 143 -11.54 12.68 -22.44
N MET A 144 -11.41 12.31 -21.16
CA MET A 144 -10.16 12.54 -20.40
C MET A 144 -9.02 11.71 -20.96
N LEU A 145 -9.28 10.47 -21.41
CA LEU A 145 -8.27 9.64 -22.09
C LEU A 145 -7.83 10.28 -23.41
N GLU A 146 -8.77 10.74 -24.24
CA GLU A 146 -8.47 11.45 -25.50
C GLU A 146 -7.60 12.70 -25.28
N LYS A 147 -7.81 13.43 -24.18
CA LYS A 147 -7.02 14.63 -23.79
C LYS A 147 -5.68 14.27 -23.15
N LYS A 148 -5.36 12.98 -23.01
CA LYS A 148 -4.18 12.50 -22.26
C LYS A 148 -4.12 13.10 -20.85
N THR A 149 -5.27 13.18 -20.14
CA THR A 149 -5.32 13.76 -18.79
C THR A 149 -4.43 12.99 -17.83
N PHE A 150 -4.31 11.66 -17.99
CA PHE A 150 -3.50 10.77 -17.13
C PHE A 150 -2.09 10.52 -17.70
N LEU A 151 -1.50 11.51 -18.34
CA LEU A 151 -0.16 11.38 -18.93
C LEU A 151 0.92 11.36 -17.84
N VAL A 152 1.80 10.38 -17.93
CA VAL A 152 3.05 10.28 -17.18
C VAL A 152 4.23 10.54 -18.11
N HIS A 153 5.03 11.55 -17.78
CA HIS A 153 6.26 11.89 -18.49
C HIS A 153 7.46 11.37 -17.74
N ILE A 154 8.39 10.71 -18.44
CA ILE A 154 9.63 10.18 -17.86
C ILE A 154 10.81 10.54 -18.74
N SER A 155 11.89 10.96 -18.13
CA SER A 155 13.18 11.24 -18.78
C SER A 155 14.26 10.35 -18.18
N ILE A 156 15.02 9.67 -19.04
CA ILE A 156 16.17 8.83 -18.65
C ILE A 156 17.44 9.62 -18.89
N ASN A 157 18.35 9.59 -17.93
CA ASN A 157 19.64 10.25 -18.08
C ASN A 157 20.51 9.55 -19.13
N LYS A 158 21.55 10.26 -19.61
CA LYS A 158 22.41 9.80 -20.72
C LYS A 158 23.19 8.52 -20.41
N LEU A 159 23.44 8.24 -19.15
CA LEU A 159 24.14 7.03 -18.70
C LEU A 159 23.21 5.82 -18.50
N GLY A 160 21.87 6.02 -18.58
CA GLY A 160 20.92 4.97 -18.28
C GLY A 160 20.91 4.54 -16.80
N THR A 161 21.46 5.38 -15.91
CA THR A 161 21.61 5.06 -14.48
C THR A 161 20.58 5.76 -13.60
N GLY A 162 19.74 6.61 -14.17
CA GLY A 162 18.75 7.34 -13.42
C GLY A 162 17.62 7.86 -14.29
N PHE A 163 16.50 8.13 -13.66
CA PHE A 163 15.32 8.67 -14.30
C PHE A 163 14.67 9.75 -13.43
N LYS A 164 13.89 10.60 -14.07
CA LYS A 164 12.99 11.56 -13.42
C LYS A 164 11.69 11.67 -14.22
N GLY A 165 10.62 11.97 -13.55
CA GLY A 165 9.35 12.13 -14.24
C GLY A 165 8.31 12.85 -13.40
N TYR A 166 7.16 13.03 -14.01
CA TYR A 166 5.98 13.61 -13.38
C TYR A 166 4.71 13.05 -14.00
N MET A 167 3.62 13.13 -13.28
CA MET A 167 2.30 12.96 -13.85
C MET A 167 1.69 14.35 -14.09
N LYS A 168 1.03 14.52 -15.23
CA LYS A 168 0.30 15.75 -15.56
C LYS A 168 -0.71 16.05 -14.47
N ASP A 169 -0.79 17.32 -14.06
CA ASP A 169 -1.79 17.75 -13.10
C ASP A 169 -3.20 17.50 -13.62
N ILE A 170 -4.06 17.04 -12.73
CA ILE A 170 -5.47 16.77 -12.99
C ILE A 170 -6.30 17.77 -12.22
N ASN A 171 -7.25 18.40 -12.89
CA ASN A 171 -8.29 19.24 -12.29
C ASN A 171 -9.55 19.10 -13.15
N GLU A 172 -10.30 18.02 -12.91
CA GLU A 172 -11.45 17.64 -13.73
C GLU A 172 -12.71 17.55 -12.87
N VAL A 173 -13.83 17.95 -13.45
CA VAL A 173 -15.15 17.78 -12.85
C VAL A 173 -15.96 16.85 -13.72
N LEU A 174 -16.31 15.69 -13.19
CA LEU A 174 -17.22 14.75 -13.83
C LEU A 174 -18.64 15.08 -13.41
N THR A 175 -19.47 15.43 -14.38
CA THR A 175 -20.86 15.83 -14.16
C THR A 175 -21.76 14.58 -14.15
N ALA A 176 -22.47 14.37 -13.04
CA ALA A 176 -23.46 13.33 -12.84
C ALA A 176 -24.61 13.90 -12.01
N GLU A 177 -25.48 13.06 -11.44
CA GLU A 177 -26.46 13.49 -10.44
C GLU A 177 -25.78 14.27 -9.30
N LYS A 178 -24.61 13.81 -8.89
CA LYS A 178 -23.67 14.53 -8.02
C LYS A 178 -22.34 14.68 -8.74
N ASN A 179 -21.83 15.90 -8.79
CA ASN A 179 -20.56 16.15 -9.45
C ASN A 179 -19.40 15.52 -8.67
N VAL A 180 -18.45 14.95 -9.40
CA VAL A 180 -17.21 14.40 -8.84
C VAL A 180 -16.04 15.23 -9.29
N THR A 181 -15.40 15.93 -8.38
CA THR A 181 -14.17 16.69 -8.64
C THR A 181 -12.96 15.82 -8.35
N LEU A 182 -12.03 15.74 -9.30
CA LEU A 182 -10.75 15.06 -9.18
C LEU A 182 -9.62 16.08 -9.32
N THR A 183 -8.75 16.13 -8.30
CA THR A 183 -7.56 16.97 -8.33
C THR A 183 -6.33 16.11 -8.04
N LEU A 184 -5.28 16.28 -8.83
CA LEU A 184 -3.93 15.77 -8.56
C LEU A 184 -2.94 16.86 -8.95
N LYS A 185 -2.00 17.19 -8.05
CA LYS A 185 -1.00 18.23 -8.28
C LYS A 185 0.39 17.79 -7.92
N ASP A 186 1.34 18.17 -8.77
CA ASP A 186 2.78 18.05 -8.56
C ASP A 186 3.23 16.62 -8.17
N LEU A 187 2.64 15.59 -8.78
CA LEU A 187 3.20 14.26 -8.66
C LEU A 187 4.50 14.19 -9.48
N LYS A 188 5.62 14.17 -8.79
CA LYS A 188 6.97 14.08 -9.36
C LYS A 188 7.70 12.89 -8.76
N PHE A 189 8.57 12.29 -9.54
CA PHE A 189 9.41 11.19 -9.08
C PHE A 189 10.77 11.22 -9.76
N ASN A 190 11.76 10.71 -9.06
CA ASN A 190 13.09 10.44 -9.59
C ASN A 190 13.65 9.19 -8.93
N GLY A 191 14.65 8.59 -9.56
CA GLY A 191 15.28 7.41 -9.01
C GLY A 191 16.53 7.00 -9.75
N ASP A 192 17.23 6.04 -9.17
CA ASP A 192 18.43 5.46 -9.71
C ASP A 192 18.20 4.03 -10.18
N LEU A 193 18.90 3.66 -11.24
CA LEU A 193 18.92 2.33 -11.82
C LEU A 193 20.27 1.66 -11.57
N LYS A 194 20.26 0.42 -11.12
CA LYS A 194 21.47 -0.39 -10.95
C LYS A 194 21.21 -1.77 -11.55
N ASN A 195 22.03 -2.17 -12.52
CA ASN A 195 21.84 -3.44 -13.25
C ASN A 195 20.42 -3.58 -13.82
N ASN A 196 19.90 -2.51 -14.42
CA ASN A 196 18.54 -2.41 -14.99
C ASN A 196 17.38 -2.58 -14.02
N LYS A 197 17.64 -2.48 -12.72
CA LYS A 197 16.62 -2.50 -11.69
C LYS A 197 16.62 -1.17 -10.95
N THR A 198 15.44 -0.74 -10.55
CA THR A 198 15.30 0.42 -9.68
C THR A 198 16.00 0.14 -8.35
N SER A 199 16.99 0.97 -8.02
CA SER A 199 17.73 0.88 -6.75
C SER A 199 17.28 1.91 -5.74
N SER A 200 16.77 3.05 -6.20
CA SER A 200 16.12 4.05 -5.34
C SER A 200 15.00 4.77 -6.09
N VAL A 201 13.98 5.21 -5.37
CA VAL A 201 12.92 6.09 -5.89
C VAL A 201 12.58 7.11 -4.83
N THR A 202 12.50 8.37 -5.22
CA THR A 202 11.88 9.43 -4.44
C THR A 202 10.64 9.93 -5.17
N GLN A 203 9.53 10.05 -4.46
CA GLN A 203 8.28 10.59 -4.99
C GLN A 203 7.82 11.75 -4.12
N THR A 204 7.26 12.75 -4.77
CA THR A 204 6.61 13.89 -4.09
C THR A 204 5.27 14.14 -4.74
N LEU A 205 4.29 14.51 -3.93
CA LEU A 205 2.95 14.84 -4.35
C LEU A 205 2.43 15.97 -3.47
N SER A 206 1.99 17.05 -4.08
CA SER A 206 1.43 18.18 -3.33
C SER A 206 0.00 17.90 -2.87
N GLU A 207 -0.85 17.37 -3.76
CA GLU A 207 -2.27 17.17 -3.45
C GLU A 207 -2.88 16.03 -4.28
N ILE A 208 -3.66 15.17 -3.62
CA ILE A 208 -4.75 14.38 -4.24
C ILE A 208 -6.03 14.74 -3.53
N ARG A 209 -7.07 15.12 -4.29
CA ARG A 209 -8.41 15.35 -3.76
C ARG A 209 -9.44 14.70 -4.66
N MET A 210 -10.38 14.00 -4.05
CA MET A 210 -11.61 13.53 -4.67
C MET A 210 -12.77 14.04 -3.84
N GLN A 211 -13.70 14.75 -4.50
CA GLN A 211 -14.89 15.27 -3.85
C GLN A 211 -16.12 14.86 -4.64
N VAL A 212 -17.10 14.29 -3.97
CA VAL A 212 -18.45 13.98 -4.48
C VAL A 212 -19.40 14.96 -3.82
N GLU A 213 -19.58 16.15 -4.45
CA GLU A 213 -20.36 17.28 -3.91
C GLU A 213 -20.35 17.32 -2.36
N ASP A 214 -21.54 17.20 -1.73
CA ASP A 214 -21.66 17.27 -0.27
C ASP A 214 -21.62 15.90 0.41
N ASP A 215 -21.36 14.80 -0.34
CA ASP A 215 -21.42 13.45 0.21
C ASP A 215 -20.10 12.94 0.77
N LEU A 216 -19.02 13.15 0.03
CA LEU A 216 -17.72 12.58 0.37
C LEU A 216 -16.59 13.48 -0.12
N GLU A 217 -15.65 13.76 0.75
CA GLU A 217 -14.36 14.34 0.39
C GLU A 217 -13.23 13.44 0.89
N MET A 218 -12.29 13.13 0.02
CA MET A 218 -11.04 12.47 0.35
C MET A 218 -9.89 13.41 -0.06
N HIS A 219 -8.98 13.67 0.84
CA HIS A 219 -7.89 14.62 0.62
C HIS A 219 -6.58 14.09 1.21
N LEU A 220 -5.51 14.13 0.42
CA LEU A 220 -4.15 13.86 0.85
C LEU A 220 -3.25 15.00 0.40
N ASN A 221 -2.47 15.55 1.32
CA ASN A 221 -1.53 16.62 1.08
C ASN A 221 -0.12 16.25 1.51
N GLY A 222 0.84 16.77 0.75
CA GLY A 222 2.26 16.81 1.14
C GLY A 222 2.86 15.42 1.33
N LEU A 223 2.57 14.49 0.39
CA LEU A 223 3.22 13.18 0.40
C LEU A 223 4.64 13.29 -0.14
N THR A 224 5.59 12.77 0.63
CA THR A 224 6.94 12.42 0.15
C THR A 224 7.19 10.97 0.48
N SER A 225 7.69 10.20 -0.47
CA SER A 225 8.15 8.83 -0.23
C SER A 225 9.56 8.64 -0.75
N HIS A 226 10.32 7.82 -0.04
CA HIS A 226 11.65 7.41 -0.45
C HIS A 226 11.77 5.89 -0.31
N TYR A 227 12.14 5.22 -1.39
CA TYR A 227 12.41 3.79 -1.44
C TYR A 227 13.88 3.56 -1.78
N THR A 228 14.52 2.62 -1.12
CA THR A 228 15.89 2.18 -1.43
C THR A 228 15.98 0.67 -1.32
N LEU A 229 16.47 0.02 -2.39
CA LEU A 229 16.83 -1.39 -2.37
C LEU A 229 18.17 -1.55 -1.62
N THR A 230 18.16 -2.29 -0.51
CA THR A 230 19.32 -2.41 0.40
C THR A 230 20.10 -3.71 0.22
N GLY A 231 19.56 -4.68 -0.52
CA GLY A 231 20.17 -5.99 -0.71
C GLY A 231 20.00 -6.57 -2.11
N LYS A 232 19.92 -7.90 -2.19
CA LYS A 232 19.89 -8.62 -3.46
C LYS A 232 18.47 -9.06 -3.89
N THR A 233 17.56 -9.15 -2.95
CA THR A 233 16.18 -9.58 -3.21
C THR A 233 15.24 -8.38 -3.19
N ASN A 234 14.05 -8.52 -3.75
CA ASN A 234 13.02 -7.47 -3.70
C ASN A 234 12.47 -7.29 -2.27
N TYR A 235 12.82 -8.17 -1.33
CA TYR A 235 12.47 -8.07 0.08
C TYR A 235 13.55 -7.36 0.92
N ASP A 236 14.64 -6.89 0.29
CA ASP A 236 15.70 -6.13 0.95
C ASP A 236 15.54 -4.66 0.64
N TYR A 237 14.76 -3.93 1.42
CA TYR A 237 14.47 -2.53 1.15
C TYR A 237 14.29 -1.69 2.42
N THR A 238 14.37 -0.39 2.24
CA THR A 238 13.89 0.62 3.19
C THR A 238 12.94 1.55 2.47
N THR A 239 11.81 1.87 3.11
CA THR A 239 10.89 2.91 2.64
C THR A 239 10.61 3.90 3.74
N ASP A 240 10.59 5.18 3.39
CA ASP A 240 10.20 6.28 4.26
C ASP A 240 9.04 7.03 3.60
N TYR A 241 7.99 7.30 4.37
CA TYR A 241 6.86 8.11 3.95
C TYR A 241 6.66 9.26 4.92
N THR A 242 6.38 10.43 4.40
CA THR A 242 5.89 11.58 5.17
C THR A 242 4.63 12.11 4.52
N MET A 243 3.62 12.42 5.31
CA MET A 243 2.34 12.97 4.86
C MET A 243 1.97 14.15 5.75
N ASP A 244 1.62 15.28 5.15
CA ASP A 244 1.20 16.44 5.91
C ASP A 244 -0.22 16.28 6.47
N ASN A 245 -1.15 15.82 5.63
CA ASN A 245 -2.53 15.59 6.03
C ASN A 245 -3.17 14.51 5.15
N VAL A 246 -3.93 13.63 5.77
CA VAL A 246 -4.88 12.72 5.11
C VAL A 246 -6.22 12.93 5.77
N SER A 247 -7.26 13.24 5.01
CA SER A 247 -8.60 13.39 5.56
C SER A 247 -9.67 12.72 4.69
N ILE A 248 -10.71 12.23 5.36
CA ILE A 248 -11.92 11.70 4.75
C ILE A 248 -13.09 12.35 5.49
N ALA A 249 -13.97 12.99 4.76
CA ALA A 249 -15.17 13.62 5.29
C ALA A 249 -16.40 13.15 4.53
N ALA A 250 -17.39 12.66 5.25
CA ALA A 250 -18.78 12.57 4.81
C ALA A 250 -19.58 13.52 5.72
N PRO A 251 -19.82 14.78 5.29
CA PRO A 251 -20.20 15.89 6.19
C PRO A 251 -21.45 15.62 7.05
N SER A 252 -22.36 14.77 6.59
CA SER A 252 -23.56 14.37 7.35
C SER A 252 -23.32 13.22 8.33
N GLU A 253 -22.17 12.54 8.27
CA GLU A 253 -21.92 11.30 8.99
C GLU A 253 -20.65 11.38 9.86
N PHE A 254 -19.51 11.71 9.24
CA PHE A 254 -18.24 11.78 9.94
C PHE A 254 -17.17 12.61 9.22
N THR A 255 -16.20 13.03 10.00
CA THR A 255 -14.92 13.56 9.50
C THR A 255 -13.76 12.87 10.21
N LEU A 256 -12.80 12.37 9.44
CA LEU A 256 -11.58 11.78 9.94
C LEU A 256 -10.38 12.53 9.36
N ALA A 257 -9.38 12.85 10.18
CA ALA A 257 -8.13 13.41 9.70
C ALA A 257 -6.92 12.85 10.48
N LEU A 258 -5.81 12.69 9.74
CA LEU A 258 -4.51 12.28 10.25
C LEU A 258 -3.47 13.30 9.79
N GLU A 259 -2.72 13.89 10.72
CA GLU A 259 -1.81 15.00 10.44
C GLU A 259 -0.36 14.66 10.79
N LYS A 260 0.56 15.15 9.94
CA LYS A 260 2.01 15.02 10.12
C LYS A 260 2.41 13.60 10.45
N THR A 261 2.11 12.71 9.54
CA THR A 261 2.41 11.28 9.68
C THR A 261 3.73 10.93 9.01
N THR A 262 4.53 10.16 9.70
CA THR A 262 5.75 9.54 9.18
C THR A 262 5.65 8.04 9.32
N VAL A 263 6.12 7.30 8.32
CA VAL A 263 6.21 5.83 8.37
C VAL A 263 7.56 5.45 7.78
N THR A 264 8.35 4.71 8.53
CA THR A 264 9.57 4.05 8.04
C THR A 264 9.36 2.54 8.10
N SER A 265 9.63 1.84 7.00
CA SER A 265 9.63 0.38 6.96
C SER A 265 10.97 -0.11 6.44
N LYS A 266 11.50 -1.15 7.08
CA LYS A 266 12.73 -1.84 6.65
C LYS A 266 12.43 -3.31 6.52
N SER A 267 12.87 -3.90 5.43
CA SER A 267 12.80 -5.33 5.20
C SER A 267 14.18 -5.85 4.82
N SER A 268 14.53 -7.02 5.29
CA SER A 268 15.80 -7.66 4.99
C SER A 268 15.66 -9.18 4.92
N THR A 269 16.49 -9.80 4.09
CA THR A 269 16.51 -11.26 3.92
C THR A 269 17.81 -11.83 4.44
N LYS A 270 17.70 -12.92 5.19
CA LYS A 270 18.83 -13.71 5.64
C LYS A 270 18.46 -15.19 5.69
N ASP A 271 19.26 -16.05 5.07
CA ASP A 271 19.11 -17.51 5.08
C ASP A 271 17.70 -17.99 4.63
N GLY A 272 17.07 -17.26 3.67
CA GLY A 272 15.72 -17.57 3.17
C GLY A 272 14.58 -17.11 4.08
N LEU A 273 14.88 -16.34 5.11
CA LEU A 273 13.91 -15.71 5.99
C LEU A 273 13.86 -14.21 5.78
N VAL A 274 12.70 -13.63 5.97
CA VAL A 274 12.44 -12.18 5.88
C VAL A 274 12.18 -11.65 7.29
N SER A 275 12.83 -10.54 7.60
CA SER A 275 12.54 -9.71 8.78
C SER A 275 12.03 -8.35 8.33
N VAL A 276 10.95 -7.87 8.95
CA VAL A 276 10.33 -6.57 8.67
C VAL A 276 10.26 -5.76 9.96
N SER A 277 10.65 -4.50 9.90
CA SER A 277 10.40 -3.52 10.96
C SER A 277 9.64 -2.34 10.41
N MET A 278 8.71 -1.80 11.19
CA MET A 278 7.94 -0.61 10.87
C MET A 278 7.89 0.32 12.07
N THR A 279 8.18 1.59 11.82
CA THR A 279 8.00 2.69 12.79
C THR A 279 7.05 3.71 12.19
N SER A 280 6.03 4.09 12.93
CA SER A 280 5.06 5.10 12.52
C SER A 280 4.82 6.11 13.63
N ALA A 281 4.74 7.38 13.26
CA ALA A 281 4.36 8.45 14.18
C ALA A 281 3.38 9.41 13.51
N SER A 282 2.41 9.90 14.27
CA SER A 282 1.46 10.91 13.83
C SER A 282 1.25 11.97 14.89
N LYS A 283 1.21 13.24 14.46
CA LYS A 283 1.04 14.35 15.40
C LYS A 283 -0.37 14.40 15.96
N ASN A 284 -1.37 14.27 15.10
CA ASN A 284 -2.78 14.29 15.47
C ASN A 284 -3.58 13.28 14.64
N PHE A 285 -4.54 12.66 15.27
CA PHE A 285 -5.67 11.99 14.66
C PHE A 285 -6.95 12.62 15.21
N THR A 286 -7.90 12.93 14.34
CA THR A 286 -9.22 13.45 14.73
C THR A 286 -10.31 12.63 14.07
N LEU A 287 -11.33 12.33 14.83
CA LEU A 287 -12.58 11.73 14.36
C LEU A 287 -13.73 12.53 14.96
N ASP A 288 -14.63 13.02 14.11
CA ASP A 288 -15.93 13.60 14.51
C ASP A 288 -17.01 12.76 13.82
N SER A 289 -17.87 12.13 14.57
CA SER A 289 -18.93 11.27 14.06
C SER A 289 -20.16 11.40 14.92
N ASN A 290 -21.27 11.82 14.32
CA ASN A 290 -22.56 11.97 15.00
C ASN A 290 -22.50 12.84 16.28
N GLY A 291 -21.63 13.85 16.31
CA GLY A 291 -21.41 14.75 17.45
C GLY A 291 -20.46 14.20 18.51
N GLU A 292 -19.94 12.99 18.34
CA GLU A 292 -18.87 12.46 19.19
C GLU A 292 -17.52 12.80 18.59
N LYS A 293 -16.65 13.42 19.41
CA LYS A 293 -15.32 13.90 19.00
C LYS A 293 -14.23 13.14 19.72
N LEU A 294 -13.35 12.51 18.92
CA LEU A 294 -12.13 11.88 19.41
C LEU A 294 -10.91 12.59 18.80
N LYS A 295 -9.98 13.00 19.64
CA LYS A 295 -8.69 13.52 19.22
C LYS A 295 -7.56 12.79 19.94
N LEU A 296 -6.65 12.21 19.17
CA LEU A 296 -5.44 11.56 19.64
C LEU A 296 -4.26 12.43 19.26
N LYS A 297 -3.35 12.68 20.20
CA LYS A 297 -2.15 13.48 19.96
C LYS A 297 -0.89 12.65 20.23
N ARG A 298 0.12 12.85 19.38
CA ARG A 298 1.41 12.17 19.44
C ARG A 298 1.24 10.65 19.53
N ILE A 299 0.74 10.10 18.45
CA ILE A 299 0.59 8.67 18.26
C ILE A 299 1.94 8.12 17.80
N ALA A 300 2.40 7.03 18.41
CA ALA A 300 3.58 6.28 17.98
C ALA A 300 3.24 4.79 17.89
N PHE A 301 3.74 4.12 16.86
CA PHE A 301 3.58 2.69 16.65
C PHE A 301 4.84 2.10 16.02
N ASP A 302 5.45 1.14 16.70
CA ASP A 302 6.58 0.35 16.22
C ASP A 302 6.21 -1.11 16.20
N MET A 303 6.63 -1.83 15.16
CA MET A 303 6.39 -3.27 14.98
C MET A 303 7.60 -3.92 14.32
N ASN A 304 7.98 -5.11 14.83
CA ASN A 304 8.96 -5.98 14.19
C ASN A 304 8.34 -7.36 13.98
N ILE A 305 8.63 -7.97 12.84
CA ILE A 305 8.27 -9.35 12.53
C ILE A 305 9.51 -10.04 11.99
N ASP A 306 9.91 -11.15 12.59
CA ASP A 306 11.08 -11.90 12.22
C ASP A 306 10.75 -13.34 11.81
N ASN A 307 11.65 -13.94 11.02
CA ASN A 307 11.63 -15.34 10.63
C ASN A 307 10.49 -15.75 9.69
N LEU A 308 10.00 -14.84 8.85
CA LEU A 308 9.01 -15.18 7.83
C LEU A 308 9.67 -15.97 6.68
N ASP A 309 9.13 -17.13 6.32
CA ASP A 309 9.65 -17.94 5.20
C ASP A 309 9.42 -17.23 3.85
N ILE A 310 10.49 -16.90 3.13
CA ILE A 310 10.42 -16.14 1.86
C ILE A 310 9.61 -16.87 0.79
N LYS A 311 9.67 -18.21 0.75
CA LYS A 311 8.91 -18.99 -0.25
C LYS A 311 7.44 -18.99 0.06
N ALA A 312 7.08 -18.98 1.34
CA ALA A 312 5.68 -18.84 1.75
C ALA A 312 5.13 -17.45 1.39
N ILE A 313 5.90 -16.37 1.61
CA ILE A 313 5.53 -15.02 1.17
C ILE A 313 5.29 -15.00 -0.35
N GLN A 314 6.23 -15.49 -1.13
CA GLN A 314 6.10 -15.58 -2.60
C GLN A 314 4.91 -16.42 -3.04
N GLY A 315 4.63 -17.51 -2.32
CA GLY A 315 3.45 -18.33 -2.57
C GLY A 315 2.16 -17.59 -2.29
N LEU A 316 2.07 -16.87 -1.16
CA LEU A 316 0.91 -16.07 -0.78
C LEU A 316 0.62 -14.92 -1.76
N GLU A 317 1.66 -14.28 -2.29
CA GLU A 317 1.53 -13.25 -3.34
C GLU A 317 0.91 -13.79 -4.65
N GLN A 318 1.08 -15.07 -4.93
CA GLN A 318 0.60 -15.73 -6.16
C GLN A 318 -0.66 -16.57 -5.95
N ALA A 319 -1.02 -16.85 -4.71
CA ALA A 319 -2.13 -17.74 -4.36
C ALA A 319 -3.49 -17.14 -4.73
N ASN A 320 -4.40 -17.98 -5.12
CA ASN A 320 -5.81 -17.62 -5.26
C ASN A 320 -6.45 -17.59 -3.87
N SER A 321 -6.94 -16.43 -3.44
CA SER A 321 -7.59 -16.24 -2.13
C SER A 321 -8.80 -17.15 -1.87
N LYS A 322 -9.40 -17.72 -2.93
CA LYS A 322 -10.51 -18.67 -2.83
C LYS A 322 -10.06 -20.13 -2.61
N ASN A 323 -8.76 -20.39 -2.70
CA ASN A 323 -8.21 -21.73 -2.43
C ASN A 323 -7.76 -21.85 -0.98
N GLU A 324 -8.70 -22.06 -0.06
CA GLU A 324 -8.43 -22.14 1.39
C GLU A 324 -7.35 -23.17 1.75
N LYS A 325 -7.32 -24.31 1.06
CA LYS A 325 -6.32 -25.34 1.31
C LYS A 325 -4.89 -24.89 0.97
N GLU A 326 -4.74 -24.20 -0.14
CA GLU A 326 -3.44 -23.64 -0.54
C GLU A 326 -3.02 -22.52 0.40
N MET A 327 -3.95 -21.62 0.74
CA MET A 327 -3.72 -20.54 1.71
C MET A 327 -3.27 -21.08 3.07
N ASN A 328 -3.97 -22.08 3.61
CA ASN A 328 -3.61 -22.70 4.89
C ASN A 328 -2.24 -23.37 4.85
N ALA A 329 -1.88 -24.02 3.74
CA ALA A 329 -0.56 -24.62 3.58
C ALA A 329 0.56 -23.57 3.55
N LEU A 330 0.34 -22.45 2.84
CA LEU A 330 1.29 -21.34 2.76
C LEU A 330 1.42 -20.61 4.12
N LEU A 331 0.32 -20.38 4.82
CA LEU A 331 0.34 -19.82 6.17
C LEU A 331 1.07 -20.73 7.16
N GLN A 332 0.84 -22.04 7.07
CA GLN A 332 1.58 -23.02 7.87
C GLN A 332 3.08 -22.98 7.56
N GLN A 333 3.45 -22.86 6.28
CA GLN A 333 4.85 -22.72 5.88
C GLN A 333 5.44 -21.40 6.39
N LEU A 334 4.69 -20.30 6.36
CA LEU A 334 5.12 -18.98 6.81
C LEU A 334 5.59 -19.00 8.26
N ILE A 335 4.87 -19.72 9.15
CA ILE A 335 5.19 -19.81 10.58
C ILE A 335 6.16 -20.96 10.92
N SER A 336 6.59 -21.76 9.93
CA SER A 336 7.39 -22.99 10.15
C SER A 336 8.80 -22.77 10.73
N LYS A 337 9.22 -21.49 10.87
CA LYS A 337 10.55 -21.10 11.35
C LYS A 337 10.52 -20.33 12.67
N SER A 338 9.47 -20.53 13.47
CA SER A 338 9.29 -19.83 14.75
C SER A 338 9.26 -18.31 14.55
N VAL A 339 8.12 -17.83 14.07
CA VAL A 339 7.90 -16.41 13.82
C VAL A 339 7.87 -15.64 15.13
N ARG A 340 8.57 -14.51 15.17
CA ARG A 340 8.52 -13.55 16.28
C ARG A 340 7.84 -12.27 15.84
N LEU A 341 6.87 -11.82 16.63
CA LEU A 341 6.22 -10.53 16.51
C LEU A 341 6.53 -9.68 17.74
N GLU A 342 6.97 -8.45 17.53
CA GLU A 342 7.17 -7.47 18.60
C GLU A 342 6.42 -6.19 18.28
N ILE A 343 5.83 -5.58 19.29
CA ILE A 343 5.30 -4.23 19.31
C ILE A 343 6.06 -3.46 20.39
N PRO A 344 7.26 -2.92 20.07
CA PRO A 344 8.07 -2.20 21.05
C PRO A 344 7.35 -0.98 21.60
N THR A 345 6.50 -0.38 20.77
CA THR A 345 5.73 0.82 21.13
C THR A 345 4.39 0.83 20.41
N PHE A 346 3.32 0.97 21.15
CA PHE A 346 2.07 1.55 20.66
C PHE A 346 1.56 2.51 21.72
N SER A 347 1.59 3.81 21.45
CA SER A 347 1.26 4.81 22.45
C SER A 347 0.52 6.01 21.87
N VAL A 348 -0.28 6.62 22.73
CA VAL A 348 -0.91 7.92 22.51
C VAL A 348 -0.65 8.75 23.75
N GLU A 349 -0.01 9.92 23.59
CA GLU A 349 0.32 10.74 24.74
C GLU A 349 -0.87 11.51 25.32
N ASN A 350 -1.84 11.86 24.46
CA ASN A 350 -3.02 12.57 24.92
C ASN A 350 -4.25 12.16 24.09
N ILE A 351 -5.28 11.74 24.78
CA ILE A 351 -6.60 11.37 24.25
C ILE A 351 -7.59 12.40 24.74
N ILE A 352 -8.35 13.01 23.83
CA ILE A 352 -9.44 13.93 24.15
C ILE A 352 -10.71 13.33 23.52
N TYR A 353 -11.71 13.11 24.36
CA TYR A 353 -13.02 12.58 23.94
C TYR A 353 -14.12 13.52 24.41
N ASN A 354 -14.89 14.09 23.49
CA ASN A 354 -15.92 15.09 23.77
C ASN A 354 -15.45 16.21 24.71
N ASP A 355 -14.31 16.81 24.35
CA ASP A 355 -13.59 17.87 25.11
C ASP A 355 -13.08 17.44 26.51
N GLN A 356 -13.25 16.18 26.89
CA GLN A 356 -12.67 15.63 28.11
C GLN A 356 -11.28 15.06 27.84
N GLU A 357 -10.29 15.52 28.59
CA GLU A 357 -8.93 15.01 28.50
C GLU A 357 -8.79 13.69 29.29
N LEU A 358 -8.41 12.63 28.60
CA LEU A 358 -8.27 11.28 29.15
C LEU A 358 -6.80 10.89 29.33
N ASN A 359 -5.87 11.78 29.00
CA ASN A 359 -4.43 11.57 29.03
C ASN A 359 -3.96 10.42 28.14
N SER A 360 -3.08 9.55 28.61
CA SER A 360 -2.30 8.65 27.77
C SER A 360 -2.66 7.18 27.90
N PHE A 361 -2.33 6.42 26.84
CA PHE A 361 -2.15 5.00 26.97
C PHE A 361 -0.86 4.54 26.26
N ALA A 362 -0.33 3.38 26.66
CA ALA A 362 0.79 2.74 26.00
C ALA A 362 0.67 1.22 26.10
N ILE A 363 1.08 0.55 25.03
CA ILE A 363 1.18 -0.90 24.94
C ILE A 363 2.57 -1.26 24.43
N THR A 364 3.18 -2.28 25.04
CA THR A 364 4.29 -3.04 24.48
C THR A 364 3.90 -4.51 24.44
N ALA A 365 4.26 -5.22 23.39
CA ALA A 365 3.97 -6.64 23.28
C ALA A 365 5.09 -7.37 22.56
N ASP A 366 5.28 -8.62 22.90
CA ASP A 366 6.08 -9.58 22.13
C ASP A 366 5.38 -10.94 22.12
N MET A 367 5.54 -11.65 21.01
CA MET A 367 4.96 -12.97 20.82
C MET A 367 5.91 -13.82 19.98
N ASP A 368 6.27 -14.97 20.51
CA ASP A 368 7.00 -16.03 19.80
C ASP A 368 6.02 -17.16 19.45
N VAL A 369 5.92 -17.47 18.17
CA VAL A 369 5.11 -18.59 17.66
C VAL A 369 6.06 -19.74 17.32
N ASP A 370 6.00 -20.83 18.07
CA ASP A 370 6.83 -22.00 17.82
C ASP A 370 6.43 -22.70 16.51
N LYS A 371 7.42 -23.25 15.82
CA LYS A 371 7.23 -24.00 14.56
C LYS A 371 6.32 -25.23 14.71
N SER A 372 6.09 -25.72 15.94
CA SER A 372 5.18 -26.83 16.21
C SER A 372 3.71 -26.46 16.11
N LEU A 373 3.39 -25.15 16.05
CA LEU A 373 2.01 -24.69 15.87
C LEU A 373 1.43 -25.21 14.55
N ASN A 374 0.33 -25.96 14.66
CA ASN A 374 -0.40 -26.47 13.51
C ASN A 374 -1.72 -25.73 13.35
N LEU A 375 -1.85 -24.92 12.30
CA LEU A 375 -3.03 -24.09 12.04
C LEU A 375 -4.30 -24.92 11.86
N THR A 376 -4.21 -26.10 11.22
CA THR A 376 -5.37 -27.01 11.06
C THR A 376 -5.87 -27.53 12.40
N THR A 377 -4.98 -27.74 13.36
CA THR A 377 -5.37 -28.19 14.70
C THR A 377 -6.05 -27.08 15.49
N LEU A 378 -5.69 -25.80 15.24
CA LEU A 378 -6.32 -24.66 15.91
C LEU A 378 -7.82 -24.53 15.64
N GLU A 379 -8.27 -24.83 14.42
CA GLU A 379 -9.69 -24.83 14.07
C GLU A 379 -10.50 -25.83 14.91
N GLN A 380 -9.88 -26.96 15.27
CA GLN A 380 -10.52 -28.04 16.02
C GLN A 380 -10.30 -27.91 17.53
N ASN A 381 -9.13 -27.42 17.95
CA ASN A 381 -8.75 -27.25 19.34
C ASN A 381 -7.93 -25.95 19.54
N PRO A 382 -8.59 -24.81 19.79
CA PRO A 382 -7.91 -23.53 20.04
C PRO A 382 -6.90 -23.57 21.21
N MET A 383 -7.11 -24.45 22.17
CA MET A 383 -6.20 -24.61 23.31
C MET A 383 -4.82 -25.16 22.91
N ALA A 384 -4.72 -25.84 21.77
CA ALA A 384 -3.42 -26.30 21.25
C ALA A 384 -2.48 -25.14 20.87
N ALA A 385 -2.98 -23.93 20.69
CA ALA A 385 -2.16 -22.75 20.48
C ALA A 385 -1.37 -22.34 21.74
N ILE A 386 -1.93 -22.57 22.92
CA ILE A 386 -1.39 -22.07 24.17
C ILE A 386 0.02 -22.64 24.44
N ASP A 387 0.24 -23.91 24.09
CA ASP A 387 1.54 -24.58 24.28
C ASP A 387 2.59 -24.14 23.22
N ALA A 388 2.15 -23.63 22.08
CA ALA A 388 3.01 -23.25 20.97
C ALA A 388 3.25 -21.72 20.87
N ILE A 389 2.68 -20.94 21.77
CA ILE A 389 2.80 -19.49 21.80
C ILE A 389 3.35 -19.04 23.15
N ASN A 390 4.42 -18.26 23.12
CA ASN A 390 4.83 -17.45 24.26
C ASN A 390 4.57 -15.99 23.93
N ALA A 391 3.93 -15.26 24.85
CA ALA A 391 3.59 -13.86 24.62
C ALA A 391 3.66 -13.04 25.90
N ASN A 392 4.09 -11.80 25.77
CA ASN A 392 4.04 -10.80 26.82
C ASN A 392 3.30 -9.57 26.30
N LEU A 393 2.44 -9.01 27.11
CA LEU A 393 1.76 -7.74 26.85
C LEU A 393 1.85 -6.88 28.11
N ASN A 394 2.39 -5.66 27.96
CA ASN A 394 2.30 -4.66 29.02
C ASN A 394 1.43 -3.52 28.51
N MET A 395 0.40 -3.18 29.26
CA MET A 395 -0.52 -2.08 28.93
C MET A 395 -0.55 -1.10 30.10
N THR A 396 -0.41 0.17 29.80
CA THR A 396 -0.48 1.28 30.75
C THR A 396 -1.57 2.25 30.33
N LEU A 397 -2.53 2.51 31.19
CA LEU A 397 -3.63 3.46 31.00
C LEU A 397 -3.54 4.57 32.02
N SER A 398 -3.89 5.79 31.63
CA SER A 398 -4.17 6.85 32.60
C SER A 398 -5.38 6.50 33.46
N SER A 399 -5.50 7.07 34.66
CA SER A 399 -6.65 6.82 35.53
C SER A 399 -7.95 7.33 34.93
N GLU A 400 -7.90 8.44 34.20
CA GLU A 400 -9.05 9.03 33.51
C GLU A 400 -9.58 8.12 32.40
N LEU A 401 -8.68 7.65 31.53
CA LEU A 401 -9.04 6.70 30.47
C LEU A 401 -9.60 5.39 31.06
N PHE A 402 -8.96 4.86 32.10
CA PHE A 402 -9.44 3.68 32.80
C PHE A 402 -10.84 3.90 33.36
N GLY A 403 -11.13 5.07 33.95
CA GLY A 403 -12.43 5.41 34.50
C GLY A 403 -13.56 5.36 33.45
N ILE A 404 -13.29 5.84 32.22
CA ILE A 404 -14.28 5.75 31.12
C ILE A 404 -14.41 4.33 30.62
N LEU A 405 -13.32 3.63 30.40
CA LEU A 405 -13.36 2.23 29.93
C LEU A 405 -14.09 1.33 30.93
N SER A 406 -13.94 1.56 32.22
CA SER A 406 -14.62 0.77 33.26
C SER A 406 -16.15 0.92 33.27
N GLN A 407 -16.69 1.91 32.57
CA GLN A 407 -18.13 2.09 32.42
C GLN A 407 -18.70 1.30 31.22
N GLN A 408 -17.85 0.76 30.35
CA GLN A 408 -18.25 -0.05 29.20
C GLN A 408 -18.47 -1.50 29.64
N PRO A 409 -19.61 -2.14 29.34
CA PRO A 409 -19.94 -3.49 29.82
C PRO A 409 -18.87 -4.55 29.49
N GLN A 410 -18.30 -4.51 28.26
CA GLN A 410 -17.27 -5.46 27.85
C GLN A 410 -15.96 -5.25 28.63
N ALA A 411 -15.55 -4.01 28.85
CA ALA A 411 -14.35 -3.69 29.60
C ALA A 411 -14.53 -3.97 31.10
N MET A 412 -15.70 -3.71 31.65
CA MET A 412 -16.03 -3.99 33.06
C MET A 412 -15.83 -5.48 33.39
N MET A 413 -16.32 -6.39 32.54
CA MET A 413 -16.16 -7.82 32.74
C MET A 413 -14.68 -8.25 32.74
N ALA A 414 -13.88 -7.72 31.79
CA ALA A 414 -12.44 -7.96 31.75
C ALA A 414 -11.72 -7.40 32.99
N MET A 415 -12.09 -6.20 33.46
CA MET A 415 -11.52 -5.55 34.64
C MET A 415 -11.89 -6.24 35.95
N MET A 416 -13.05 -6.89 36.02
CA MET A 416 -13.43 -7.72 37.19
C MET A 416 -12.57 -8.97 37.31
N LEU A 417 -12.19 -9.57 36.15
CA LEU A 417 -11.35 -10.76 36.11
C LEU A 417 -9.86 -10.42 36.29
N PHE A 418 -9.43 -9.27 35.73
CA PHE A 418 -8.04 -8.85 35.66
C PHE A 418 -7.89 -7.45 36.27
N GLN A 419 -7.50 -7.39 37.54
CA GLN A 419 -7.31 -6.12 38.20
C GLN A 419 -5.94 -5.50 37.85
N PRO A 420 -5.89 -4.20 37.46
CA PRO A 420 -4.62 -3.54 37.19
C PRO A 420 -3.84 -3.28 38.48
N LYS A 421 -2.52 -3.17 38.37
CA LYS A 421 -1.69 -2.59 39.43
C LYS A 421 -1.69 -1.04 39.29
N ASP A 422 -1.81 -0.35 40.41
CA ASP A 422 -1.60 1.09 40.46
C ASP A 422 -0.10 1.42 40.54
N VAL A 423 0.43 2.08 39.52
CA VAL A 423 1.83 2.48 39.47
C VAL A 423 1.91 3.98 39.09
N ASN A 424 2.31 4.82 40.03
CA ASN A 424 2.45 6.26 39.81
C ASN A 424 1.19 6.94 39.23
N GLY A 425 0.00 6.56 39.71
CA GLY A 425 -1.28 7.09 39.25
C GLY A 425 -1.73 6.58 37.87
N LYS A 426 -1.12 5.52 37.36
CA LYS A 426 -1.52 4.84 36.13
C LYS A 426 -1.95 3.42 36.44
N LYS A 427 -2.85 2.88 35.62
CA LYS A 427 -3.32 1.51 35.68
C LYS A 427 -2.46 0.65 34.75
N VAL A 428 -1.76 -0.33 35.31
CA VAL A 428 -0.82 -1.17 34.59
C VAL A 428 -1.32 -2.64 34.58
N TYR A 429 -1.36 -3.21 33.39
CA TYR A 429 -1.60 -4.63 33.18
C TYR A 429 -0.33 -5.28 32.59
N LYS A 430 0.08 -6.39 33.19
CA LYS A 430 1.09 -7.27 32.64
C LYS A 430 0.41 -8.62 32.35
N VAL A 431 0.34 -9.02 31.09
CA VAL A 431 -0.20 -10.30 30.66
C VAL A 431 0.94 -11.13 30.11
N GLU A 432 1.11 -12.35 30.60
CA GLU A 432 2.16 -13.27 30.17
C GLU A 432 1.53 -14.63 29.85
N LEU A 433 1.76 -15.13 28.66
CA LEU A 433 1.47 -16.50 28.26
C LEU A 433 2.79 -17.22 28.08
N LYS A 434 3.06 -18.20 28.92
CA LYS A 434 4.33 -18.94 28.90
C LYS A 434 4.10 -20.38 29.32
N ASP A 435 4.66 -21.33 28.55
CA ASP A 435 4.59 -22.75 28.82
C ASP A 435 3.16 -23.23 29.14
N GLY A 436 2.17 -22.77 28.34
CA GLY A 436 0.78 -23.13 28.51
C GLY A 436 0.05 -22.45 29.67
N LYS A 437 0.68 -21.49 30.37
CA LYS A 437 0.11 -20.79 31.51
C LYS A 437 -0.13 -19.35 31.22
N LEU A 438 -1.35 -18.89 31.49
CA LEU A 438 -1.71 -17.48 31.42
C LEU A 438 -1.61 -16.81 32.79
N LEU A 439 -0.79 -15.78 32.88
CA LEU A 439 -0.60 -14.96 34.08
C LEU A 439 -1.08 -13.54 33.79
N VAL A 440 -1.78 -12.93 34.72
CA VAL A 440 -2.11 -11.50 34.69
C VAL A 440 -1.62 -10.87 36.00
N ASN A 441 -0.73 -9.87 35.86
CA ASN A 441 -0.07 -9.21 36.98
C ASN A 441 0.61 -10.21 37.94
N ASP A 442 1.25 -11.24 37.38
CA ASP A 442 1.91 -12.33 38.05
C ASP A 442 0.94 -13.28 38.81
N GLN A 443 -0.37 -13.20 38.59
CA GLN A 443 -1.37 -14.09 39.13
C GLN A 443 -1.83 -15.10 38.06
N PRO A 444 -1.84 -16.40 38.30
CA PRO A 444 -2.30 -17.40 37.35
C PRO A 444 -3.82 -17.26 37.11
N VAL A 445 -4.22 -17.31 35.85
CA VAL A 445 -5.61 -17.27 35.41
C VAL A 445 -6.06 -18.63 34.84
N MET A 446 -5.11 -19.34 34.25
CA MET A 446 -5.19 -20.71 33.74
C MET A 446 -3.87 -21.42 33.98
#